data_f2af9ce7c1a33318396106977c617969
#
_entry.id   f2af9ce7c1a33318396106977c617969
#
_cell.length_a   1.000
_cell.length_b   1.000
_cell.length_c   1.000
_cell.angle_alpha   90.00
_cell.angle_beta   90.00
_cell.angle_gamma   90.00
#
_symmetry.space_group_name_H-M   'P 1'
#
loop_
_entity.id
_entity.type
_entity.pdbx_description
1 polymer ?
#
loop_
_entity_poly.entity_id
_entity_poly.type
_entity_poly.pdbx_seq_one_letter_code
_entity_poly.pdbx_strand_id
1 'polypeptide(L)'
;MAVPMFDTKELTVIREEPGMFSFMLPSPVYTYPVTMKEAVHAMYRREPYWQMFGVDCKMMTPNVNPDNLARGFVFENEKIEPVVGRTVPDMFGIEWEYVPAVSGAMVRPGNPFAEDAHDLLKKLVWPDPDKWDWAGSAKANNDTFLKAENFNNIGFLNGWFERLISMLDFDSALMAIFDEDQKDAVHEFFSKLSDLYIKILGHMIDAYPNVDGFSMHDDWGGQKNTFFSPDLCEEMIVPHMRKVTDYLHSKGKICELHSCGSIIKQVPNMIAAGWDSWFPQTMNDTVAIYEMYGDKILVAVDAKIDPEGMSDDDLRAAARQYVDKFMHPGKPCFFHYNMACCTRPFRDELYEYSRKKCCGII
;
A
#
# COMPACT_ATOMS: atom_id res chain seq x y z
N MET A 1 -3.59 21.20 14.13
CA MET A 1 -2.60 22.03 14.89
C MET A 1 -2.02 23.06 13.92
N ALA A 2 -1.53 24.23 14.42
CA ALA A 2 -0.87 25.17 13.53
C ALA A 2 0.43 24.57 12.98
N VAL A 3 0.71 24.79 11.69
CA VAL A 3 1.98 24.33 11.06
C VAL A 3 3.14 25.04 11.78
N PRO A 4 4.14 24.31 12.34
CA PRO A 4 5.31 24.93 12.94
C PRO A 4 6.02 25.83 11.91
N MET A 5 6.52 26.99 12.35
CA MET A 5 7.29 27.88 11.45
C MET A 5 8.58 27.17 10.99
N PHE A 6 8.94 27.41 9.74
CA PHE A 6 10.18 26.85 9.18
C PHE A 6 11.42 27.44 9.87
N ASP A 7 12.33 26.56 10.28
CA ASP A 7 13.69 26.90 10.78
C ASP A 7 14.73 26.17 9.90
N THR A 8 15.77 26.87 9.47
CA THR A 8 16.85 26.29 8.66
C THR A 8 17.55 25.10 9.33
N LYS A 9 17.45 24.96 10.65
CA LYS A 9 17.93 23.76 11.37
C LYS A 9 17.22 22.49 10.94
N GLU A 10 15.98 22.59 10.42
CA GLU A 10 15.24 21.45 9.88
C GLU A 10 15.98 20.76 8.74
N LEU A 11 16.86 21.47 8.01
CA LEU A 11 17.65 20.91 6.91
C LEU A 11 18.86 20.08 7.38
N THR A 12 19.08 19.98 8.69
CA THR A 12 20.15 19.14 9.23
C THR A 12 19.78 17.67 9.10
N VAL A 13 20.57 16.92 8.33
CA VAL A 13 20.42 15.47 8.20
C VAL A 13 21.03 14.82 9.44
N ILE A 14 20.23 14.05 10.16
CA ILE A 14 20.65 13.35 11.38
C ILE A 14 21.10 11.92 11.12
N ARG A 15 20.61 11.31 10.05
CA ARG A 15 20.99 9.98 9.55
C ARG A 15 20.48 9.76 8.13
N GLU A 16 20.98 8.71 7.49
CA GLU A 16 20.38 8.16 6.27
C GLU A 16 19.72 6.81 6.59
N GLU A 17 18.53 6.59 6.08
CA GLU A 17 17.87 5.29 6.17
C GLU A 17 18.03 4.54 4.85
N PRO A 18 18.39 3.25 4.89
CA PRO A 18 18.46 2.44 3.68
C PRO A 18 17.08 2.30 3.05
N GLY A 19 17.02 2.18 1.73
CA GLY A 19 15.79 1.86 1.03
C GLY A 19 15.23 0.50 1.46
N MET A 20 13.90 0.35 1.41
CA MET A 20 13.22 -0.91 1.71
C MET A 20 13.69 -2.05 0.80
N PHE A 21 13.96 -1.74 -0.47
CA PHE A 21 14.50 -2.67 -1.45
C PHE A 21 15.92 -2.27 -1.84
N SER A 22 16.74 -3.25 -2.24
CA SER A 22 18.16 -3.05 -2.59
C SER A 22 18.39 -2.07 -3.75
N PHE A 23 17.39 -1.86 -4.59
CA PHE A 23 17.45 -0.90 -5.70
C PHE A 23 17.06 0.53 -5.29
N MET A 24 16.60 0.73 -4.05
CA MET A 24 16.22 2.06 -3.55
C MET A 24 17.43 2.81 -2.99
N LEU A 25 17.56 4.10 -3.33
CA LEU A 25 18.56 4.95 -2.75
C LEU A 25 18.29 5.22 -1.26
N PRO A 26 19.34 5.38 -0.44
CA PRO A 26 19.16 5.82 0.94
C PRO A 26 18.44 7.17 1.00
N SER A 27 17.60 7.34 2.01
CA SER A 27 16.82 8.55 2.22
C SER A 27 17.35 9.35 3.40
N PRO A 28 17.57 10.68 3.26
CA PRO A 28 17.96 11.51 4.37
C PRO A 28 16.82 11.65 5.37
N VAL A 29 17.13 11.53 6.66
CA VAL A 29 16.23 11.88 7.75
C VAL A 29 16.69 13.20 8.33
N TYR A 30 15.83 14.20 8.21
CA TYR A 30 16.09 15.56 8.68
C TYR A 30 15.69 15.76 10.13
N THR A 31 16.07 16.91 10.70
CA THR A 31 15.56 17.37 12.00
C THR A 31 14.16 17.95 11.81
N TYR A 32 13.19 17.07 11.52
CA TYR A 32 11.80 17.49 11.27
C TYR A 32 11.19 18.24 12.46
N PRO A 33 10.30 19.21 12.21
CA PRO A 33 9.64 19.99 13.28
C PRO A 33 8.56 19.21 14.02
N VAL A 34 8.12 18.07 13.45
CA VAL A 34 7.14 17.13 14.00
C VAL A 34 7.59 15.71 13.74
N THR A 35 6.99 14.73 14.40
CA THR A 35 7.26 13.31 14.10
C THR A 35 6.75 12.95 12.70
N MET A 36 7.33 11.91 12.09
CA MET A 36 6.86 11.39 10.81
C MET A 36 5.40 10.92 10.91
N LYS A 37 5.02 10.32 12.05
CA LYS A 37 3.64 9.97 12.35
C LYS A 37 2.69 11.16 12.20
N GLU A 38 3.00 12.27 12.85
CA GLU A 38 2.17 13.48 12.76
C GLU A 38 2.12 14.06 11.34
N ALA A 39 3.25 14.07 10.64
CA ALA A 39 3.33 14.58 9.27
C ALA A 39 2.47 13.76 8.28
N VAL A 40 2.52 12.43 8.36
CA VAL A 40 1.69 11.56 7.51
C VAL A 40 0.22 11.70 7.86
N HIS A 41 -0.14 11.74 9.14
CA HIS A 41 -1.52 12.02 9.53
C HIS A 41 -2.02 13.38 9.03
N ALA A 42 -1.15 14.41 8.99
CA ALA A 42 -1.49 15.71 8.41
C ALA A 42 -1.77 15.62 6.90
N MET A 43 -1.01 14.79 6.16
CA MET A 43 -1.32 14.48 4.76
C MET A 43 -2.73 13.90 4.58
N TYR A 44 -3.10 12.92 5.40
CA TYR A 44 -4.45 12.30 5.34
C TYR A 44 -5.56 13.25 5.80
N ARG A 45 -5.26 14.20 6.70
CA ARG A 45 -6.18 15.31 7.03
C ARG A 45 -6.22 16.40 5.96
N ARG A 46 -5.41 16.28 4.87
CA ARG A 46 -5.26 17.27 3.78
C ARG A 46 -4.67 18.62 4.22
N GLU A 47 -3.87 18.59 5.25
CA GLU A 47 -3.16 19.72 5.85
C GLU A 47 -1.64 19.42 5.94
N PRO A 48 -0.95 19.16 4.81
CA PRO A 48 0.44 18.73 4.83
C PRO A 48 1.37 19.78 5.40
N TYR A 49 2.42 19.33 6.08
CA TYR A 49 3.48 20.20 6.58
C TYR A 49 4.60 20.43 5.55
N TRP A 50 4.77 19.47 4.63
CA TRP A 50 5.69 19.50 3.48
C TRP A 50 5.25 18.48 2.43
N GLN A 51 5.87 18.54 1.25
CA GLN A 51 5.67 17.55 0.20
C GLN A 51 6.38 16.25 0.56
N MET A 52 5.62 15.20 0.84
CA MET A 52 6.14 13.90 1.23
C MET A 52 6.33 12.96 0.04
N PHE A 53 7.32 12.05 0.19
CA PHE A 53 7.47 10.88 -0.68
C PHE A 53 6.57 9.75 -0.17
N GLY A 54 6.08 8.91 -1.11
CA GLY A 54 5.26 7.75 -0.75
C GLY A 54 5.99 6.69 0.09
N VAL A 55 7.33 6.77 0.15
CA VAL A 55 8.18 5.83 0.91
C VAL A 55 8.53 6.32 2.32
N ASP A 56 8.05 7.47 2.73
CA ASP A 56 8.35 8.04 4.06
C ASP A 56 7.56 7.34 5.20
N CYS A 57 6.75 6.31 4.88
CA CYS A 57 6.03 5.49 5.84
C CYS A 57 6.81 4.22 6.19
N LYS A 58 6.75 3.79 7.44
CA LYS A 58 7.34 2.51 7.85
C LYS A 58 6.35 1.38 7.56
N MET A 59 6.72 0.47 6.65
CA MET A 59 5.88 -0.70 6.33
C MET A 59 6.38 -1.93 7.09
N MET A 60 5.46 -2.67 7.69
CA MET A 60 5.68 -3.98 8.27
C MET A 60 4.77 -5.03 7.61
N THR A 61 5.31 -6.20 7.32
CA THR A 61 4.55 -7.40 6.94
C THR A 61 4.96 -8.51 7.89
N PRO A 62 4.22 -8.69 9.01
CA PRO A 62 4.63 -9.59 10.08
C PRO A 62 4.51 -11.06 9.66
N ASN A 63 5.50 -11.85 10.01
CA ASN A 63 5.58 -13.28 9.73
C ASN A 63 4.46 -14.10 10.44
N VAL A 64 3.86 -13.58 11.52
CA VAL A 64 2.70 -14.21 12.17
C VAL A 64 1.50 -14.38 11.23
N ASN A 65 1.39 -13.56 10.18
CA ASN A 65 0.45 -13.80 9.08
C ASN A 65 1.11 -14.74 8.04
N PRO A 66 0.61 -15.99 7.88
CA PRO A 66 1.20 -16.97 6.97
C PRO A 66 1.29 -16.51 5.51
N ASP A 67 0.38 -15.64 5.08
CA ASP A 67 0.41 -15.09 3.72
C ASP A 67 1.68 -14.29 3.44
N ASN A 68 2.18 -13.54 4.40
CA ASN A 68 3.39 -12.74 4.24
C ASN A 68 4.61 -13.64 4.00
N LEU A 69 4.68 -14.78 4.71
CA LEU A 69 5.72 -15.77 4.51
C LEU A 69 5.58 -16.47 3.15
N ALA A 70 4.34 -16.87 2.79
CA ALA A 70 4.05 -17.54 1.52
C ALA A 70 4.39 -16.64 0.32
N ARG A 71 4.06 -15.35 0.40
CA ARG A 71 4.38 -14.36 -0.64
C ARG A 71 5.86 -13.96 -0.69
N GLY A 72 6.67 -14.37 0.28
CA GLY A 72 8.08 -13.99 0.38
C GLY A 72 8.28 -12.50 0.74
N PHE A 73 7.32 -11.92 1.42
CA PHE A 73 7.29 -10.51 1.83
C PHE A 73 7.20 -10.39 3.35
N VAL A 74 8.29 -10.71 4.05
CA VAL A 74 8.39 -10.53 5.51
C VAL A 74 9.33 -9.36 5.79
N PHE A 75 8.76 -8.25 6.25
CA PHE A 75 9.47 -7.05 6.69
C PHE A 75 9.09 -6.74 8.13
N GLU A 76 9.93 -7.13 9.04
CA GLU A 76 9.79 -6.92 10.47
C GLU A 76 11.17 -6.82 11.12
N ASN A 77 11.25 -6.82 12.45
CA ASN A 77 12.54 -6.70 13.16
C ASN A 77 13.54 -7.77 12.73
N GLU A 78 13.08 -9.00 12.51
CA GLU A 78 13.88 -10.10 11.96
C GLU A 78 13.40 -10.42 10.53
N LYS A 79 14.08 -9.86 9.53
CA LYS A 79 13.74 -10.09 8.13
C LYS A 79 13.91 -11.56 7.75
N ILE A 80 12.92 -12.14 7.08
CA ILE A 80 12.99 -13.48 6.51
C ILE A 80 13.14 -13.36 4.99
N GLU A 81 14.26 -13.82 4.47
CA GLU A 81 14.47 -13.82 3.02
C GLU A 81 13.77 -15.03 2.37
N PRO A 82 13.09 -14.83 1.22
CA PRO A 82 12.45 -15.93 0.51
C PRO A 82 13.48 -16.88 -0.07
N VAL A 83 13.17 -18.18 -0.07
CA VAL A 83 14.04 -19.23 -0.61
C VAL A 83 13.55 -19.65 -2.00
N VAL A 84 14.38 -19.40 -3.01
CA VAL A 84 14.09 -19.78 -4.41
C VAL A 84 13.91 -21.29 -4.53
N GLY A 85 12.87 -21.73 -5.24
CA GLY A 85 12.57 -23.13 -5.49
C GLY A 85 11.94 -23.87 -4.30
N ARG A 86 11.62 -23.16 -3.22
CA ARG A 86 10.84 -23.71 -2.10
C ARG A 86 9.41 -23.19 -2.17
N THR A 87 8.45 -24.07 -1.99
CA THR A 87 7.05 -23.69 -1.77
C THR A 87 6.77 -23.45 -0.29
N VAL A 88 5.90 -22.48 -0.01
CA VAL A 88 5.47 -22.14 1.34
C VAL A 88 3.94 -22.03 1.33
N PRO A 89 3.23 -22.73 2.23
CA PRO A 89 1.78 -22.62 2.31
C PRO A 89 1.34 -21.29 2.90
N ASP A 90 0.27 -20.74 2.34
CA ASP A 90 -0.45 -19.58 2.91
C ASP A 90 -1.40 -20.01 4.05
N MET A 91 -2.20 -19.06 4.56
CA MET A 91 -3.13 -19.32 5.67
C MET A 91 -4.22 -20.36 5.35
N PHE A 92 -4.48 -20.65 4.07
CA PHE A 92 -5.42 -21.68 3.62
C PHE A 92 -4.74 -22.99 3.20
N GLY A 93 -3.40 -23.04 3.29
CA GLY A 93 -2.61 -24.20 2.88
C GLY A 93 -2.29 -24.24 1.38
N ILE A 94 -2.57 -23.18 0.65
CA ILE A 94 -2.19 -23.07 -0.77
C ILE A 94 -0.69 -22.81 -0.88
N GLU A 95 -0.02 -23.61 -1.70
CA GLU A 95 1.43 -23.57 -1.89
C GLU A 95 1.86 -22.44 -2.84
N TRP A 96 2.71 -21.54 -2.36
CA TRP A 96 3.30 -20.43 -3.12
C TRP A 96 4.78 -20.68 -3.36
N GLU A 97 5.28 -20.38 -4.55
CA GLU A 97 6.69 -20.45 -4.92
C GLU A 97 7.24 -19.06 -5.23
N TYR A 98 8.37 -18.72 -4.60
CA TYR A 98 9.04 -17.45 -4.87
C TYR A 98 9.70 -17.44 -6.24
N VAL A 99 9.37 -16.47 -7.08
CA VAL A 99 9.85 -16.28 -8.47
C VAL A 99 10.71 -15.02 -8.55
N PRO A 100 12.04 -15.12 -8.60
CA PRO A 100 12.94 -13.94 -8.60
C PRO A 100 12.67 -12.97 -9.74
N ALA A 101 12.25 -13.45 -10.90
CA ALA A 101 11.99 -12.61 -12.08
C ALA A 101 10.88 -11.57 -11.88
N VAL A 102 9.93 -11.85 -10.95
CA VAL A 102 8.84 -10.92 -10.60
C VAL A 102 9.02 -10.35 -9.19
N SER A 103 10.10 -10.70 -8.51
CA SER A 103 10.38 -10.29 -7.12
C SER A 103 9.22 -10.58 -6.15
N GLY A 104 8.53 -11.71 -6.34
CA GLY A 104 7.37 -12.11 -5.55
C GLY A 104 7.09 -13.60 -5.66
N ALA A 105 6.12 -14.12 -4.92
CA ALA A 105 5.71 -15.51 -5.00
C ALA A 105 4.40 -15.66 -5.78
N MET A 106 4.22 -16.80 -6.41
CA MET A 106 3.05 -17.16 -7.21
C MET A 106 2.60 -18.57 -6.87
N VAL A 107 1.30 -18.83 -6.97
CA VAL A 107 0.76 -20.19 -7.05
C VAL A 107 1.04 -20.75 -8.43
N ARG A 108 1.50 -21.99 -8.52
CA ARG A 108 1.71 -22.63 -9.83
C ARG A 108 0.39 -22.86 -10.54
N PRO A 109 0.18 -22.33 -11.76
CA PRO A 109 -1.06 -22.53 -12.50
C PRO A 109 -1.21 -23.98 -12.98
N GLY A 110 -2.45 -24.37 -13.28
CA GLY A 110 -2.80 -25.66 -13.87
C GLY A 110 -3.11 -26.77 -12.86
N ASN A 111 -3.13 -26.45 -11.57
CA ASN A 111 -3.58 -27.36 -10.52
C ASN A 111 -4.35 -26.60 -9.44
N PRO A 112 -5.52 -26.02 -9.78
CA PRO A 112 -6.29 -25.21 -8.85
C PRO A 112 -6.78 -26.05 -7.66
N PHE A 113 -6.93 -25.36 -6.51
CA PHE A 113 -7.47 -25.98 -5.29
C PHE A 113 -8.93 -26.42 -5.47
N ALA A 114 -9.71 -25.67 -6.23
CA ALA A 114 -11.10 -25.96 -6.54
C ALA A 114 -11.41 -25.76 -8.03
N GLU A 115 -12.45 -26.42 -8.53
CA GLU A 115 -12.86 -26.36 -9.94
C GLU A 115 -13.65 -25.09 -10.25
N ASP A 116 -14.47 -24.63 -9.30
CA ASP A 116 -15.32 -23.44 -9.39
C ASP A 116 -15.61 -22.86 -7.99
N ALA A 117 -16.36 -21.76 -7.91
CA ALA A 117 -16.69 -21.11 -6.66
C ALA A 117 -17.56 -21.97 -5.72
N HIS A 118 -18.42 -22.82 -6.23
CA HIS A 118 -19.24 -23.74 -5.43
C HIS A 118 -18.40 -24.89 -4.85
N ASP A 119 -17.48 -25.44 -5.62
CA ASP A 119 -16.53 -26.45 -5.15
C ASP A 119 -15.57 -25.85 -4.11
N LEU A 120 -15.11 -24.61 -4.33
CA LEU A 120 -14.31 -23.87 -3.38
C LEU A 120 -14.99 -23.78 -1.99
N LEU A 121 -16.25 -23.36 -1.93
CA LEU A 121 -16.97 -23.24 -0.67
C LEU A 121 -17.14 -24.59 0.07
N LYS A 122 -17.17 -25.71 -0.66
CA LYS A 122 -17.28 -27.07 -0.07
C LYS A 122 -15.95 -27.58 0.48
N LYS A 123 -14.84 -27.25 -0.20
CA LYS A 123 -13.50 -27.75 0.15
C LYS A 123 -12.79 -26.90 1.20
N LEU A 124 -13.13 -25.61 1.28
CA LEU A 124 -12.37 -24.63 2.04
C LEU A 124 -12.45 -24.87 3.54
N VAL A 125 -11.28 -24.93 4.17
CA VAL A 125 -11.13 -24.93 5.63
C VAL A 125 -10.67 -23.54 6.05
N TRP A 126 -11.49 -22.86 6.82
CA TRP A 126 -11.20 -21.50 7.28
C TRP A 126 -10.11 -21.51 8.36
N PRO A 127 -9.07 -20.68 8.23
CA PRO A 127 -8.03 -20.57 9.25
C PRO A 127 -8.58 -19.97 10.56
N ASP A 128 -7.93 -20.29 11.67
CA ASP A 128 -8.27 -19.77 12.98
C ASP A 128 -7.17 -18.83 13.49
N PRO A 129 -7.28 -17.51 13.26
CA PRO A 129 -6.29 -16.53 13.68
C PRO A 129 -6.08 -16.42 15.20
N ASP A 130 -7.02 -16.92 16.02
CA ASP A 130 -6.88 -16.93 17.47
C ASP A 130 -5.74 -17.83 17.95
N LYS A 131 -5.30 -18.75 17.08
CA LYS A 131 -4.20 -19.69 17.38
C LYS A 131 -2.82 -19.19 16.95
N TRP A 132 -2.74 -18.04 16.29
CA TRP A 132 -1.45 -17.51 15.83
C TRP A 132 -0.69 -16.85 16.97
N ASP A 133 0.64 -16.84 16.92
CA ASP A 133 1.49 -16.29 17.97
C ASP A 133 1.59 -14.75 17.93
N TRP A 134 0.46 -14.08 18.17
CA TRP A 134 0.39 -12.63 18.24
C TRP A 134 1.27 -12.04 19.35
N ALA A 135 1.37 -12.72 20.48
CA ALA A 135 2.17 -12.27 21.61
C ALA A 135 3.67 -12.30 21.32
N GLY A 136 4.14 -13.37 20.66
CA GLY A 136 5.52 -13.48 20.20
C GLY A 136 5.87 -12.42 19.16
N SER A 137 4.99 -12.22 18.18
CA SER A 137 5.18 -11.20 17.15
C SER A 137 5.15 -9.78 17.74
N ALA A 138 4.23 -9.48 18.65
CA ALA A 138 4.19 -8.20 19.36
C ALA A 138 5.49 -7.92 20.12
N LYS A 139 5.98 -8.92 20.87
CA LYS A 139 7.24 -8.82 21.60
C LYS A 139 8.45 -8.57 20.71
N ALA A 140 8.46 -9.16 19.51
CA ALA A 140 9.56 -9.00 18.56
C ALA A 140 9.57 -7.62 17.89
N ASN A 141 8.41 -7.02 17.67
CA ASN A 141 8.28 -5.86 16.80
C ASN A 141 7.95 -4.54 17.51
N ASN A 142 7.20 -4.58 18.61
CA ASN A 142 6.90 -3.36 19.37
C ASN A 142 8.18 -2.80 19.99
N ASP A 143 8.32 -1.48 20.06
CA ASP A 143 9.46 -0.73 20.58
C ASP A 143 10.77 -0.86 19.77
N THR A 144 10.87 -1.84 18.88
CA THR A 144 12.04 -2.06 18.02
C THR A 144 11.75 -1.58 16.58
N PHE A 145 10.83 -2.23 15.91
CA PHE A 145 10.46 -1.94 14.53
C PHE A 145 9.34 -0.89 14.44
N LEU A 146 8.26 -1.05 15.23
CA LEU A 146 7.10 -0.17 15.26
C LEU A 146 7.26 0.93 16.32
N LYS A 147 8.10 1.92 16.04
CA LYS A 147 8.33 3.05 16.95
C LYS A 147 7.17 4.05 16.92
N ALA A 148 6.89 4.66 18.07
CA ALA A 148 5.76 5.57 18.22
C ALA A 148 5.86 6.86 17.40
N GLU A 149 7.07 7.30 17.05
CA GLU A 149 7.34 8.48 16.23
C GLU A 149 7.17 8.22 14.71
N ASN A 150 7.16 6.95 14.28
CA ASN A 150 6.96 6.59 12.88
C ASN A 150 5.47 6.50 12.55
N PHE A 151 5.11 6.75 11.30
CA PHE A 151 3.85 6.28 10.74
C PHE A 151 4.03 4.80 10.38
N ASN A 152 3.36 3.93 11.12
CA ASN A 152 3.49 2.48 10.98
C ASN A 152 2.33 1.92 10.18
N ASN A 153 2.63 1.46 8.96
CA ASN A 153 1.67 0.85 8.06
C ASN A 153 1.91 -0.67 8.00
N ILE A 154 0.86 -1.48 8.14
CA ILE A 154 0.98 -2.94 8.02
C ILE A 154 0.49 -3.37 6.65
N GLY A 155 1.36 -4.07 5.91
CA GLY A 155 0.99 -4.71 4.65
C GLY A 155 0.16 -5.97 4.90
N PHE A 156 -0.98 -6.06 4.24
CA PHE A 156 -1.88 -7.20 4.23
C PHE A 156 -1.98 -7.74 2.79
N LEU A 157 -1.35 -8.85 2.55
CA LEU A 157 -1.23 -9.45 1.21
C LEU A 157 -2.43 -10.37 0.91
N ASN A 158 -2.73 -10.51 -0.38
CA ASN A 158 -3.85 -11.28 -0.92
C ASN A 158 -5.22 -10.70 -0.55
N GLY A 159 -5.68 -9.74 -1.34
CA GLY A 159 -7.04 -9.20 -1.28
C GLY A 159 -8.10 -10.21 -1.74
N TRP A 160 -9.20 -9.75 -2.27
CA TRP A 160 -10.32 -10.62 -2.63
C TRP A 160 -10.12 -11.34 -3.95
N PHE A 161 -9.77 -10.61 -4.99
CA PHE A 161 -9.56 -11.17 -6.32
C PHE A 161 -8.29 -12.02 -6.39
N GLU A 162 -7.18 -11.54 -5.83
CA GLU A 162 -5.95 -12.33 -5.76
C GLU A 162 -6.12 -13.61 -4.94
N ARG A 163 -6.93 -13.57 -3.87
CA ARG A 163 -7.28 -14.77 -3.11
C ARG A 163 -8.07 -15.76 -3.96
N LEU A 164 -9.02 -15.29 -4.73
CA LEU A 164 -9.78 -16.15 -5.64
C LEU A 164 -8.87 -16.77 -6.71
N ILE A 165 -7.94 -15.97 -7.30
CA ILE A 165 -6.93 -16.47 -8.22
C ILE A 165 -6.08 -17.57 -7.60
N SER A 166 -5.65 -17.40 -6.34
CA SER A 166 -4.79 -18.40 -5.68
C SER A 166 -5.48 -19.77 -5.50
N MET A 167 -6.80 -19.79 -5.55
CA MET A 167 -7.62 -21.00 -5.33
C MET A 167 -8.17 -21.63 -6.60
N LEU A 168 -8.46 -20.81 -7.64
CA LEU A 168 -9.14 -21.25 -8.87
C LEU A 168 -8.28 -21.14 -10.14
N ASP A 169 -7.03 -20.67 -10.06
CA ASP A 169 -6.26 -20.12 -11.17
C ASP A 169 -6.90 -18.86 -11.77
N PHE A 170 -6.12 -18.10 -12.57
CA PHE A 170 -6.53 -16.79 -13.06
C PHE A 170 -7.79 -16.83 -13.95
N ASP A 171 -7.83 -17.73 -14.93
CA ASP A 171 -8.94 -17.79 -15.90
C ASP A 171 -10.24 -18.20 -15.22
N SER A 172 -10.19 -19.21 -14.34
CA SER A 172 -11.37 -19.67 -13.59
C SER A 172 -11.84 -18.65 -12.57
N ALA A 173 -10.92 -17.96 -11.89
CA ALA A 173 -11.26 -16.88 -10.96
C ALA A 173 -11.95 -15.71 -11.68
N LEU A 174 -11.42 -15.34 -12.86
CA LEU A 174 -12.03 -14.29 -13.67
C LEU A 174 -13.43 -14.71 -14.16
N MET A 175 -13.55 -15.95 -14.65
CA MET A 175 -14.86 -16.47 -15.10
C MET A 175 -15.85 -16.54 -13.94
N ALA A 176 -15.45 -16.91 -12.73
CA ALA A 176 -16.35 -17.03 -11.58
C ALA A 176 -17.01 -15.70 -11.19
N ILE A 177 -16.32 -14.55 -11.38
CA ILE A 177 -16.93 -13.23 -11.12
C ILE A 177 -17.83 -12.74 -12.25
N PHE A 178 -17.71 -13.32 -13.48
CA PHE A 178 -18.57 -13.00 -14.63
C PHE A 178 -19.81 -13.89 -14.74
N ASP A 179 -19.68 -15.14 -14.30
CA ASP A 179 -20.67 -16.18 -14.49
C ASP A 179 -21.83 -16.03 -13.49
N GLU A 180 -23.03 -15.73 -14.01
CA GLU A 180 -24.24 -15.55 -13.18
C GLU A 180 -24.54 -16.77 -12.28
N ASP A 181 -24.18 -17.99 -12.73
CA ASP A 181 -24.37 -19.19 -11.93
C ASP A 181 -23.38 -19.32 -10.76
N GLN A 182 -22.29 -18.54 -10.75
CA GLN A 182 -21.25 -18.59 -9.72
C GLN A 182 -21.21 -17.34 -8.81
N LYS A 183 -21.78 -16.24 -9.23
CA LYS A 183 -21.73 -14.96 -8.50
C LYS A 183 -22.16 -15.07 -7.04
N ASP A 184 -23.25 -15.78 -6.75
CA ASP A 184 -23.72 -15.95 -5.37
C ASP A 184 -22.68 -16.67 -4.51
N ALA A 185 -22.02 -17.70 -5.06
CA ALA A 185 -20.97 -18.42 -4.36
C ALA A 185 -19.72 -17.54 -4.14
N VAL A 186 -19.34 -16.70 -5.11
CA VAL A 186 -18.25 -15.73 -4.97
C VAL A 186 -18.60 -14.69 -3.91
N HIS A 187 -19.82 -14.16 -3.90
CA HIS A 187 -20.28 -13.25 -2.86
C HIS A 187 -20.23 -13.86 -1.47
N GLU A 188 -20.67 -15.13 -1.32
CA GLU A 188 -20.57 -15.85 -0.06
C GLU A 188 -19.12 -16.01 0.39
N PHE A 189 -18.23 -16.39 -0.54
CA PHE A 189 -16.81 -16.53 -0.27
C PHE A 189 -16.19 -15.19 0.17
N PHE A 190 -16.39 -14.10 -0.59
CA PHE A 190 -15.85 -12.78 -0.29
C PHE A 190 -16.42 -12.20 1.01
N SER A 191 -17.69 -12.47 1.33
CA SER A 191 -18.28 -12.04 2.60
C SER A 191 -17.61 -12.70 3.80
N LYS A 192 -17.41 -14.02 3.76
CA LYS A 192 -16.71 -14.79 4.80
C LYS A 192 -15.23 -14.40 4.89
N LEU A 193 -14.60 -14.14 3.73
CA LEU A 193 -13.22 -13.67 3.65
C LEU A 193 -13.06 -12.31 4.34
N SER A 194 -14.00 -11.40 4.12
CA SER A 194 -14.02 -10.10 4.80
C SER A 194 -14.17 -10.24 6.31
N ASP A 195 -14.98 -11.18 6.80
CA ASP A 195 -15.09 -11.47 8.24
C ASP A 195 -13.79 -12.01 8.81
N LEU A 196 -13.12 -12.89 8.09
CA LEU A 196 -11.79 -13.39 8.46
C LEU A 196 -10.76 -12.26 8.48
N TYR A 197 -10.74 -11.40 7.46
CA TYR A 197 -9.82 -10.26 7.39
C TYR A 197 -10.04 -9.28 8.54
N ILE A 198 -11.29 -8.95 8.87
CA ILE A 198 -11.63 -8.14 10.04
C ILE A 198 -11.09 -8.77 11.33
N LYS A 199 -11.21 -10.08 11.48
CA LYS A 199 -10.68 -10.80 12.66
C LYS A 199 -9.17 -10.69 12.74
N ILE A 200 -8.44 -10.93 11.64
CA ILE A 200 -6.97 -10.83 11.58
C ILE A 200 -6.52 -9.40 11.85
N LEU A 201 -7.14 -8.42 11.19
CA LEU A 201 -6.85 -7.00 11.38
C LEU A 201 -7.12 -6.53 12.82
N GLY A 202 -8.17 -7.09 13.46
CA GLY A 202 -8.44 -6.88 14.88
C GLY A 202 -7.28 -7.35 15.76
N HIS A 203 -6.79 -8.56 15.55
CA HIS A 203 -5.61 -9.07 16.25
C HIS A 203 -4.36 -8.21 16.02
N MET A 204 -4.14 -7.73 14.78
CA MET A 204 -3.02 -6.84 14.46
C MET A 204 -3.13 -5.50 15.21
N ILE A 205 -4.33 -4.91 15.28
CA ILE A 205 -4.57 -3.67 16.02
C ILE A 205 -4.30 -3.85 17.51
N ASP A 206 -4.72 -4.96 18.09
CA ASP A 206 -4.52 -5.28 19.50
C ASP A 206 -3.05 -5.60 19.82
N ALA A 207 -2.37 -6.34 18.92
CA ALA A 207 -0.97 -6.73 19.09
C ALA A 207 0.00 -5.56 18.87
N TYR A 208 -0.33 -4.61 17.98
CA TYR A 208 0.57 -3.52 17.57
C TYR A 208 -0.03 -2.15 17.88
N PRO A 209 0.07 -1.64 19.12
CA PRO A 209 -0.59 -0.40 19.54
C PRO A 209 -0.15 0.85 18.75
N ASN A 210 1.04 0.83 18.16
CA ASN A 210 1.58 1.93 17.35
C ASN A 210 1.20 1.86 15.86
N VAL A 211 0.36 0.89 15.41
CA VAL A 211 -0.08 0.84 14.02
C VAL A 211 -1.00 2.02 13.69
N ASP A 212 -0.76 2.66 12.56
CA ASP A 212 -1.52 3.81 12.07
C ASP A 212 -2.43 3.46 10.91
N GLY A 213 -2.00 2.54 10.03
CA GLY A 213 -2.75 2.16 8.85
C GLY A 213 -2.45 0.75 8.36
N PHE A 214 -3.19 0.36 7.34
CA PHE A 214 -3.04 -0.92 6.65
C PHE A 214 -3.00 -0.69 5.13
N SER A 215 -2.04 -1.33 4.47
CA SER A 215 -1.95 -1.39 3.00
C SER A 215 -2.38 -2.78 2.56
N MET A 216 -3.55 -2.87 1.93
CA MET A 216 -4.07 -4.13 1.41
C MET A 216 -3.74 -4.27 -0.07
N HIS A 217 -3.36 -5.49 -0.46
CA HIS A 217 -2.90 -5.79 -1.81
C HIS A 217 -3.95 -6.61 -2.55
N ASP A 218 -4.44 -6.09 -3.69
CA ASP A 218 -5.36 -6.79 -4.57
C ASP A 218 -5.21 -6.28 -6.01
N ASP A 219 -4.56 -7.05 -6.88
CA ASP A 219 -4.24 -6.62 -8.23
C ASP A 219 -5.45 -6.76 -9.19
N TRP A 220 -5.84 -5.66 -9.83
CA TRP A 220 -7.03 -5.56 -10.67
C TRP A 220 -6.76 -5.38 -12.16
N GLY A 221 -5.49 -5.37 -12.55
CA GLY A 221 -5.16 -5.14 -13.95
C GLY A 221 -3.79 -5.60 -14.39
N GLY A 222 -3.65 -5.72 -15.69
CA GLY A 222 -2.38 -5.96 -16.37
C GLY A 222 -1.77 -4.67 -16.92
N GLN A 223 -0.76 -4.82 -17.77
CA GLN A 223 0.01 -3.68 -18.31
C GLN A 223 -0.83 -2.73 -19.18
N LYS A 224 -1.93 -3.18 -19.77
CA LYS A 224 -2.70 -2.41 -20.75
C LYS A 224 -4.09 -2.02 -20.29
N ASN A 225 -4.72 -2.79 -19.40
CA ASN A 225 -6.10 -2.57 -18.98
C ASN A 225 -6.41 -3.31 -17.68
N THR A 226 -7.53 -2.93 -17.05
CA THR A 226 -8.14 -3.67 -15.93
C THR A 226 -8.65 -5.06 -16.39
N PHE A 227 -8.66 -6.03 -15.48
CA PHE A 227 -9.11 -7.41 -15.78
C PHE A 227 -10.63 -7.50 -15.94
N PHE A 228 -11.39 -6.65 -15.27
CA PHE A 228 -12.85 -6.61 -15.28
C PHE A 228 -13.37 -5.17 -15.43
N SER A 229 -14.62 -5.03 -15.83
CA SER A 229 -15.24 -3.71 -15.98
C SER A 229 -15.43 -3.00 -14.63
N PRO A 230 -15.54 -1.66 -14.61
CA PRO A 230 -15.88 -0.94 -13.39
C PRO A 230 -17.19 -1.41 -12.75
N ASP A 231 -18.23 -1.68 -13.55
CA ASP A 231 -19.54 -2.13 -13.06
C ASP A 231 -19.43 -3.48 -12.36
N LEU A 232 -18.65 -4.41 -12.92
CA LEU A 232 -18.43 -5.72 -12.30
C LEU A 232 -17.60 -5.61 -11.01
N CYS A 233 -16.63 -4.72 -10.96
CA CYS A 233 -15.88 -4.43 -9.75
C CYS A 233 -16.79 -3.85 -8.66
N GLU A 234 -17.66 -2.90 -9.02
CA GLU A 234 -18.64 -2.31 -8.12
C GLU A 234 -19.57 -3.37 -7.53
N GLU A 235 -20.07 -4.29 -8.37
CA GLU A 235 -20.95 -5.38 -7.96
C GLU A 235 -20.22 -6.38 -7.05
N MET A 236 -19.12 -6.95 -7.54
CA MET A 236 -18.53 -8.16 -6.97
C MET A 236 -17.49 -7.93 -5.88
N ILE A 237 -16.78 -6.78 -5.88
CA ILE A 237 -15.61 -6.55 -5.03
C ILE A 237 -15.85 -5.43 -4.01
N VAL A 238 -16.36 -4.29 -4.47
CA VAL A 238 -16.54 -3.08 -3.64
C VAL A 238 -17.30 -3.32 -2.33
N PRO A 239 -18.42 -4.04 -2.28
CA PRO A 239 -19.17 -4.23 -1.02
C PRO A 239 -18.35 -4.96 0.05
N HIS A 240 -17.52 -5.91 -0.38
CA HIS A 240 -16.70 -6.73 0.52
C HIS A 240 -15.49 -5.95 1.05
N MET A 241 -14.84 -5.16 0.20
CA MET A 241 -13.80 -4.24 0.61
C MET A 241 -14.34 -3.17 1.56
N ARG A 242 -15.49 -2.58 1.23
CA ARG A 242 -16.13 -1.55 2.05
C ARG A 242 -16.38 -2.02 3.48
N LYS A 243 -16.81 -3.25 3.67
CA LYS A 243 -16.98 -3.86 4.99
C LYS A 243 -15.70 -3.82 5.82
N VAL A 244 -14.54 -4.05 5.20
CA VAL A 244 -13.23 -4.06 5.88
C VAL A 244 -12.72 -2.64 6.14
N THR A 245 -12.82 -1.75 5.17
CA THR A 245 -12.39 -0.35 5.35
C THR A 245 -13.25 0.37 6.38
N ASP A 246 -14.57 0.16 6.40
CA ASP A 246 -15.46 0.71 7.45
C ASP A 246 -15.05 0.22 8.86
N TYR A 247 -14.66 -1.06 8.99
CA TYR A 247 -14.13 -1.59 10.25
C TYR A 247 -12.84 -0.87 10.65
N LEU A 248 -11.87 -0.74 9.74
CA LEU A 248 -10.59 -0.07 10.00
C LEU A 248 -10.80 1.41 10.35
N HIS A 249 -11.66 2.11 9.63
CA HIS A 249 -12.03 3.50 9.94
C HIS A 249 -12.69 3.63 11.31
N SER A 250 -13.54 2.67 11.72
CA SER A 250 -14.14 2.64 13.06
C SER A 250 -13.08 2.51 14.17
N LYS A 251 -11.89 2.00 13.85
CA LYS A 251 -10.73 1.90 14.72
C LYS A 251 -9.75 3.09 14.56
N GLY A 252 -10.12 4.09 13.76
CA GLY A 252 -9.28 5.25 13.48
C GLY A 252 -8.01 4.92 12.66
N LYS A 253 -8.05 3.84 11.84
CA LYS A 253 -6.93 3.42 11.00
C LYS A 253 -7.09 3.90 9.58
N ILE A 254 -5.96 4.19 8.94
CA ILE A 254 -5.87 4.58 7.54
C ILE A 254 -5.85 3.35 6.66
N CYS A 255 -6.53 3.42 5.51
CA CYS A 255 -6.69 2.32 4.57
C CYS A 255 -6.04 2.67 3.23
N GLU A 256 -4.95 1.98 2.88
CA GLU A 256 -4.30 2.10 1.58
C GLU A 256 -4.61 0.86 0.74
N LEU A 257 -4.94 1.05 -0.54
CA LEU A 257 -4.99 -0.04 -1.50
C LEU A 257 -3.69 -0.06 -2.30
N HIS A 258 -3.06 -1.23 -2.35
CA HIS A 258 -2.08 -1.53 -3.39
C HIS A 258 -2.75 -2.36 -4.47
N SER A 259 -2.71 -1.87 -5.70
CA SER A 259 -3.22 -2.59 -6.87
C SER A 259 -2.37 -2.24 -8.08
N CYS A 260 -1.79 -3.25 -8.70
CA CYS A 260 -0.99 -3.13 -9.91
C CYS A 260 -1.85 -2.96 -11.16
N GLY A 261 -1.19 -2.57 -12.25
CA GLY A 261 -1.76 -2.54 -13.59
C GLY A 261 -2.28 -1.18 -14.03
N SER A 262 -2.72 -1.14 -15.29
CA SER A 262 -3.34 0.02 -15.93
C SER A 262 -4.83 0.08 -15.55
N ILE A 263 -5.14 0.66 -14.39
CA ILE A 263 -6.46 0.57 -13.73
C ILE A 263 -7.09 1.92 -13.37
N ILE A 264 -6.71 2.99 -14.04
CA ILE A 264 -7.28 4.34 -13.83
C ILE A 264 -8.83 4.33 -13.82
N LYS A 265 -9.46 3.45 -14.60
CA LYS A 265 -10.92 3.31 -14.65
C LYS A 265 -11.55 2.80 -13.35
N GLN A 266 -10.76 2.19 -12.49
CA GLN A 266 -11.21 1.62 -11.20
C GLN A 266 -11.11 2.60 -10.04
N VAL A 267 -10.56 3.81 -10.23
CA VAL A 267 -10.43 4.78 -9.13
C VAL A 267 -11.77 5.13 -8.46
N PRO A 268 -12.89 5.29 -9.20
CA PRO A 268 -14.21 5.46 -8.56
C PRO A 268 -14.57 4.30 -7.60
N ASN A 269 -14.23 3.06 -7.96
CA ASN A 269 -14.47 1.88 -7.15
C ASN A 269 -13.57 1.84 -5.90
N MET A 270 -12.32 2.29 -6.01
CA MET A 270 -11.44 2.46 -4.84
C MET A 270 -12.05 3.44 -3.84
N ILE A 271 -12.56 4.58 -4.32
CA ILE A 271 -13.23 5.59 -3.50
C ILE A 271 -14.51 5.01 -2.87
N ALA A 272 -15.35 4.32 -3.66
CA ALA A 272 -16.57 3.68 -3.18
C ALA A 272 -16.30 2.60 -2.12
N ALA A 273 -15.20 1.86 -2.28
CA ALA A 273 -14.73 0.86 -1.32
C ALA A 273 -14.10 1.49 -0.06
N GLY A 274 -13.95 2.83 0.01
CA GLY A 274 -13.48 3.53 1.21
C GLY A 274 -11.95 3.56 1.38
N TRP A 275 -11.19 3.38 0.31
CA TRP A 275 -9.73 3.53 0.38
C TRP A 275 -9.32 5.00 0.50
N ASP A 276 -8.42 5.30 1.44
CA ASP A 276 -7.91 6.66 1.70
C ASP A 276 -6.81 7.05 0.73
N SER A 277 -6.05 6.07 0.23
CA SER A 277 -4.93 6.30 -0.70
C SER A 277 -4.70 5.14 -1.66
N TRP A 278 -4.08 5.48 -2.79
CA TRP A 278 -3.56 4.55 -3.79
C TRP A 278 -2.28 5.09 -4.41
N PHE A 279 -1.28 4.20 -4.56
CA PHE A 279 -0.01 4.52 -5.22
C PHE A 279 0.03 3.86 -6.61
N PRO A 280 -0.44 4.56 -7.66
CA PRO A 280 -0.55 3.99 -9.00
C PRO A 280 0.81 3.70 -9.61
N GLN A 281 0.94 2.59 -10.33
CA GLN A 281 2.12 2.35 -11.17
C GLN A 281 2.18 3.34 -12.34
N THR A 282 3.39 3.62 -12.85
CA THR A 282 3.67 4.70 -13.82
C THR A 282 3.08 4.51 -15.22
N MET A 283 2.50 3.33 -15.52
CA MET A 283 1.70 3.13 -16.72
C MET A 283 0.36 3.86 -16.67
N ASN A 284 -0.10 4.27 -15.48
CA ASN A 284 -1.27 5.13 -15.32
C ASN A 284 -0.87 6.59 -15.46
N ASP A 285 -1.75 7.43 -15.99
CA ASP A 285 -1.57 8.87 -15.96
C ASP A 285 -1.88 9.42 -14.55
N THR A 286 -0.85 9.46 -13.72
CA THR A 286 -0.96 9.86 -12.31
C THR A 286 -1.38 11.31 -12.15
N VAL A 287 -1.04 12.17 -13.12
CA VAL A 287 -1.47 13.59 -13.13
C VAL A 287 -2.97 13.67 -13.40
N ALA A 288 -3.48 12.94 -14.42
CA ALA A 288 -4.90 12.90 -14.69
C ALA A 288 -5.70 12.33 -13.51
N ILE A 289 -5.18 11.28 -12.84
CA ILE A 289 -5.80 10.72 -11.62
C ILE A 289 -5.88 11.79 -10.52
N TYR A 290 -4.79 12.51 -10.28
CA TYR A 290 -4.75 13.58 -9.29
C TYR A 290 -5.75 14.69 -9.64
N GLU A 291 -5.80 15.11 -10.89
CA GLU A 291 -6.72 16.18 -11.34
C GLU A 291 -8.19 15.78 -11.13
N MET A 292 -8.55 14.54 -11.47
CA MET A 292 -9.94 14.05 -11.37
C MET A 292 -10.38 13.65 -9.97
N TYR A 293 -9.47 13.10 -9.16
CA TYR A 293 -9.86 12.41 -7.92
C TYR A 293 -9.03 12.80 -6.68
N GLY A 294 -8.00 13.63 -6.82
CA GLY A 294 -7.09 13.99 -5.72
C GLY A 294 -7.76 14.71 -4.56
N ASP A 295 -8.99 15.23 -4.73
CA ASP A 295 -9.83 15.75 -3.67
C ASP A 295 -10.57 14.68 -2.86
N LYS A 296 -10.63 13.43 -3.37
CA LYS A 296 -11.38 12.30 -2.76
C LYS A 296 -10.48 11.21 -2.22
N ILE A 297 -9.39 10.91 -2.91
CA ILE A 297 -8.41 9.88 -2.54
C ILE A 297 -7.01 10.47 -2.65
N LEU A 298 -6.12 10.17 -1.68
CA LEU A 298 -4.72 10.53 -1.81
C LEU A 298 -4.03 9.63 -2.82
N VAL A 299 -3.29 10.23 -3.74
CA VAL A 299 -2.53 9.49 -4.76
C VAL A 299 -1.07 9.93 -4.78
N ALA A 300 -0.20 9.04 -5.25
CA ALA A 300 1.16 9.42 -5.57
C ALA A 300 1.22 9.92 -7.01
N VAL A 301 1.81 11.10 -7.23
CA VAL A 301 1.93 11.75 -8.54
C VAL A 301 3.36 11.68 -9.04
N ASP A 302 3.56 11.06 -10.21
CA ASP A 302 4.83 11.04 -10.92
C ASP A 302 4.97 12.32 -11.76
N ALA A 303 6.00 13.09 -11.46
CA ALA A 303 6.31 14.31 -12.20
C ALA A 303 6.88 14.06 -13.60
N LYS A 304 7.20 12.82 -13.96
CA LYS A 304 7.86 12.42 -15.22
C LYS A 304 9.13 13.24 -15.46
N ILE A 305 9.88 13.52 -14.40
CA ILE A 305 11.17 14.19 -14.47
C ILE A 305 12.22 13.13 -14.83
N ASP A 306 12.94 13.35 -15.91
CA ASP A 306 14.14 12.60 -16.26
C ASP A 306 15.36 13.37 -15.78
N PRO A 307 16.06 12.94 -14.73
CA PRO A 307 17.20 13.65 -14.17
C PRO A 307 18.49 13.41 -14.97
N GLU A 308 18.50 12.58 -16.01
CA GLU A 308 19.69 12.32 -16.79
C GLU A 308 20.21 13.62 -17.44
N GLY A 309 21.46 13.97 -17.14
CA GLY A 309 22.11 15.19 -17.65
C GLY A 309 21.68 16.48 -16.95
N MET A 310 20.78 16.45 -15.96
CA MET A 310 20.40 17.64 -15.19
C MET A 310 21.51 18.01 -14.17
N SER A 311 21.77 19.31 -14.05
CA SER A 311 22.58 19.85 -12.96
C SER A 311 21.81 19.84 -11.63
N ASP A 312 22.53 20.03 -10.51
CA ASP A 312 21.90 20.18 -9.19
C ASP A 312 20.90 21.35 -9.16
N ASP A 313 21.20 22.44 -9.88
CA ASP A 313 20.32 23.61 -9.97
C ASP A 313 19.05 23.30 -10.77
N ASP A 314 19.14 22.51 -11.84
CA ASP A 314 17.98 22.05 -12.62
C ASP A 314 17.10 21.12 -11.78
N LEU A 315 17.71 20.21 -11.01
CA LEU A 315 16.99 19.32 -10.09
C LEU A 315 16.24 20.10 -9.01
N ARG A 316 16.88 21.14 -8.44
CA ARG A 316 16.21 22.04 -7.49
C ARG A 316 15.07 22.80 -8.15
N ALA A 317 15.27 23.29 -9.35
CA ALA A 317 14.22 23.99 -10.10
C ALA A 317 13.03 23.07 -10.39
N ALA A 318 13.28 21.82 -10.77
CA ALA A 318 12.24 20.81 -11.00
C ALA A 318 11.46 20.48 -9.71
N ALA A 319 12.13 20.40 -8.55
CA ALA A 319 11.47 20.21 -7.26
C ALA A 319 10.50 21.37 -6.93
N ARG A 320 10.91 22.63 -7.13
CA ARG A 320 10.06 23.80 -6.94
C ARG A 320 8.85 23.76 -7.87
N GLN A 321 9.06 23.48 -9.15
CA GLN A 321 7.96 23.36 -10.13
C GLN A 321 6.95 22.28 -9.73
N TYR A 322 7.42 21.15 -9.22
CA TYR A 322 6.55 20.10 -8.71
C TYR A 322 5.68 20.60 -7.56
N VAL A 323 6.29 21.22 -6.55
CA VAL A 323 5.57 21.76 -5.40
C VAL A 323 4.54 22.82 -5.83
N ASP A 324 4.91 23.72 -6.76
CA ASP A 324 3.99 24.74 -7.27
C ASP A 324 2.79 24.14 -8.01
N LYS A 325 3.02 23.05 -8.73
CA LYS A 325 1.98 22.38 -9.52
C LYS A 325 1.06 21.48 -8.71
N PHE A 326 1.56 20.80 -7.68
CA PHE A 326 0.82 19.71 -7.04
C PHE A 326 0.54 19.92 -5.55
N MET A 327 1.15 20.91 -4.92
CA MET A 327 0.91 21.17 -3.50
C MET A 327 -0.12 22.29 -3.33
N HIS A 328 -1.40 21.89 -3.31
CA HIS A 328 -2.52 22.81 -3.11
C HIS A 328 -3.23 22.57 -1.78
N PRO A 329 -3.72 23.61 -1.11
CA PRO A 329 -4.54 23.48 0.10
C PRO A 329 -5.75 22.56 -0.15
N GLY A 330 -5.97 21.58 0.73
CA GLY A 330 -7.08 20.64 0.64
C GLY A 330 -6.95 19.56 -0.41
N LYS A 331 -5.92 19.61 -1.27
CA LYS A 331 -5.67 18.62 -2.33
C LYS A 331 -4.18 18.23 -2.37
N PRO A 332 -3.61 17.68 -1.30
CA PRO A 332 -2.24 17.18 -1.31
C PRO A 332 -2.11 15.88 -2.10
N CYS A 333 -0.88 15.56 -2.51
CA CYS A 333 -0.51 14.26 -3.05
C CYS A 333 0.84 13.83 -2.49
N PHE A 334 1.16 12.53 -2.58
CA PHE A 334 2.51 12.06 -2.38
C PHE A 334 3.33 12.25 -3.65
N PHE A 335 4.64 12.54 -3.50
CA PHE A 335 5.55 12.42 -4.63
C PHE A 335 5.69 10.93 -4.95
N HIS A 336 5.40 10.59 -6.21
CA HIS A 336 5.56 9.21 -6.65
C HIS A 336 7.03 8.82 -6.60
N TYR A 337 7.28 7.59 -6.18
CA TYR A 337 8.62 7.04 -6.11
C TYR A 337 9.24 6.91 -7.51
N ASN A 338 9.88 7.96 -7.97
CA ASN A 338 10.78 7.94 -9.12
C ASN A 338 12.21 7.88 -8.60
N MET A 339 12.84 6.69 -8.67
CA MET A 339 14.19 6.43 -8.19
C MET A 339 15.21 7.45 -8.70
N ALA A 340 15.09 7.82 -9.96
CA ALA A 340 16.02 8.71 -10.61
C ALA A 340 15.99 10.13 -10.00
N CYS A 341 14.81 10.59 -9.54
CA CYS A 341 14.65 11.91 -8.92
C CYS A 341 14.96 11.93 -7.42
N CYS A 342 15.21 10.77 -6.78
CA CYS A 342 15.50 10.71 -5.34
C CYS A 342 16.91 11.14 -4.97
N THR A 343 17.54 12.01 -5.77
CA THR A 343 18.85 12.61 -5.49
C THR A 343 18.78 13.63 -4.36
N ARG A 344 19.90 13.87 -3.68
CA ARG A 344 19.98 14.83 -2.57
C ARG A 344 19.53 16.24 -2.96
N PRO A 345 20.00 16.84 -4.08
CA PRO A 345 19.57 18.20 -4.46
C PRO A 345 18.06 18.31 -4.65
N PHE A 346 17.43 17.30 -5.26
CA PHE A 346 15.98 17.29 -5.47
C PHE A 346 15.23 17.13 -4.15
N ARG A 347 15.62 16.17 -3.29
CA ARG A 347 14.95 15.90 -2.01
C ARG A 347 15.07 17.07 -1.04
N ASP A 348 16.26 17.64 -0.92
CA ASP A 348 16.52 18.78 -0.03
C ASP A 348 15.64 19.97 -0.43
N GLU A 349 15.58 20.29 -1.74
CA GLU A 349 14.77 21.40 -2.24
C GLU A 349 13.25 21.11 -2.14
N LEU A 350 12.83 19.88 -2.45
CA LEU A 350 11.42 19.50 -2.32
C LEU A 350 10.93 19.71 -0.89
N TYR A 351 11.73 19.31 0.10
CA TYR A 351 11.44 19.52 1.50
C TYR A 351 11.44 21.01 1.86
N GLU A 352 12.54 21.71 1.63
CA GLU A 352 12.72 23.12 2.04
C GLU A 352 11.65 24.03 1.41
N TYR A 353 11.46 23.92 0.09
CA TYR A 353 10.54 24.78 -0.63
C TYR A 353 9.08 24.54 -0.20
N SER A 354 8.69 23.27 -0.10
CA SER A 354 7.34 22.92 0.36
C SER A 354 7.07 23.35 1.81
N ARG A 355 8.08 23.23 2.70
CA ARG A 355 7.98 23.72 4.08
C ARG A 355 7.75 25.23 4.13
N LYS A 356 8.51 26.00 3.37
CA LYS A 356 8.35 27.46 3.29
C LYS A 356 6.96 27.83 2.77
N LYS A 357 6.47 27.12 1.76
CA LYS A 357 5.12 27.31 1.19
C LYS A 357 4.02 26.99 2.22
N CYS A 358 4.13 25.88 2.96
CA CYS A 358 3.18 25.55 4.03
C CYS A 358 3.18 26.56 5.18
N CYS A 359 4.28 27.23 5.44
CA CYS A 359 4.40 28.27 6.45
C CYS A 359 3.97 29.66 5.95
N GLY A 360 3.63 29.82 4.67
CA GLY A 360 3.28 31.12 4.07
C GLY A 360 4.47 32.08 3.99
N ILE A 361 5.70 31.55 3.89
CA ILE A 361 6.92 32.35 3.73
C ILE A 361 7.12 32.73 2.26
N ILE A 362 6.67 31.85 1.35
CA ILE A 362 6.70 32.05 -0.12
C ILE A 362 5.34 31.73 -0.71
#